data_48780e4cfe8695a9967433ec9d2ca8f4
#
_entry.id   48780e4cfe8695a9967433ec9d2ca8f4
#
_cell.length_a   1.000
_cell.length_b   1.000
_cell.length_c   1.000
_cell.angle_alpha   90.00
_cell.angle_beta   90.00
_cell.angle_gamma   90.00
#
_symmetry.space_group_name_H-M   'P 1'
#
loop_
_entity.id
_entity.type
_entity.pdbx_description
1 polymer ?
#
loop_
_entity_poly.entity_id
_entity_poly.type
_entity_poly.pdbx_seq_one_letter_code
_entity_poly.pdbx_strand_id
1 'polypeptide(L)'
;VYNNWEHWDVLPVFYYDCDNNAIPMPWSMGSSDYAAGQTRVNEYVYKENYYATNIYSDYSHSFGDHNFKIMGGFNAEKYAVRNISGQKDGLYSPSLPYLSTASAADQVSGHPDEMAVAGFFGRLNYNYADKYMFEANIRYDGSSRFVGGKRWGTFPSFSGGWNIAREKFFEKISVATTITNLKLRGSWGELGNTRLNS
;
A
#
# COMPACT_ATOMS: atom_id res chain seq x y z
N VAL A 1 -5.27 10.85 -5.42
CA VAL A 1 -4.46 11.64 -4.49
C VAL A 1 -3.17 12.02 -5.22
N TYR A 2 -2.83 13.28 -5.18
CA TYR A 2 -1.62 13.82 -5.79
C TYR A 2 -0.67 14.27 -4.67
N ASN A 3 0.48 13.64 -4.55
CA ASN A 3 1.52 14.01 -3.59
C ASN A 3 2.75 14.50 -4.36
N ASN A 4 3.21 15.69 -4.03
CA ASN A 4 4.45 16.25 -4.55
C ASN A 4 5.37 16.56 -3.36
N TRP A 5 6.56 15.96 -3.37
CA TRP A 5 7.57 16.18 -2.34
C TRP A 5 8.81 16.76 -2.98
N GLU A 6 9.31 17.83 -2.38
CA GLU A 6 10.57 18.46 -2.73
C GLU A 6 11.49 18.39 -1.51
N HIS A 7 12.67 17.87 -1.67
CA HIS A 7 13.66 17.76 -0.60
C HIS A 7 15.00 18.28 -1.08
N TRP A 8 15.67 19.04 -0.25
CA TRP A 8 16.97 19.63 -0.54
C TRP A 8 17.97 19.20 0.52
N ASP A 9 19.07 18.62 0.09
CA ASP A 9 20.20 18.30 0.94
C ASP A 9 21.39 19.19 0.57
N VAL A 10 21.91 19.91 1.54
CA VAL A 10 23.11 20.72 1.38
C VAL A 10 24.19 20.19 2.29
N LEU A 11 25.30 19.78 1.69
CA LEU A 11 26.48 19.40 2.44
C LEU A 11 27.31 20.66 2.75
N PRO A 12 27.64 20.93 4.01
CA PRO A 12 28.37 22.13 4.38
C PRO A 12 29.78 22.13 3.81
N VAL A 13 30.26 23.34 3.52
CA VAL A 13 31.66 23.61 3.14
C VAL A 13 32.53 23.46 4.40
N PHE A 14 33.63 22.71 4.30
CA PHE A 14 34.65 22.71 5.31
C PHE A 14 35.60 23.89 5.06
N TYR A 15 35.68 24.82 6.00
CA TYR A 15 36.70 25.87 6.02
C TYR A 15 37.87 25.35 6.88
N TYR A 16 39.06 25.45 6.31
CA TYR A 16 40.27 25.42 7.11
C TYR A 16 40.58 26.88 7.49
N ASP A 17 40.74 27.09 8.78
CA ASP A 17 41.31 28.35 9.28
C ASP A 17 42.73 28.53 8.71
N CYS A 18 43.14 29.78 8.47
CA CYS A 18 44.50 30.10 8.04
C CYS A 18 45.59 29.63 9.04
N ASP A 19 45.21 29.31 10.27
CA ASP A 19 46.07 28.72 11.31
C ASP A 19 46.06 27.19 11.34
N ASN A 20 45.50 26.53 10.32
CA ASN A 20 45.45 25.08 10.18
C ASN A 20 44.60 24.36 11.22
N ASN A 21 43.66 25.03 11.90
CA ASN A 21 42.69 24.46 12.77
C ASN A 21 41.53 23.86 11.98
N ALA A 22 41.40 22.53 11.99
CA ALA A 22 40.26 21.89 11.41
C ALA A 22 39.00 22.19 12.23
N ILE A 23 37.99 22.84 11.60
CA ILE A 23 36.70 22.98 12.20
C ILE A 23 36.06 21.57 12.27
N PRO A 24 35.59 21.15 13.45
CA PRO A 24 35.05 19.81 13.62
C PRO A 24 33.94 19.52 12.61
N MET A 25 34.11 18.42 11.89
CA MET A 25 33.12 17.89 10.98
C MET A 25 31.86 17.50 11.75
N PRO A 26 30.66 17.92 11.33
CA PRO A 26 29.46 17.36 11.91
C PRO A 26 29.44 15.84 11.68
N TRP A 27 29.15 15.09 12.71
CA TRP A 27 29.22 13.62 12.86
C TRP A 27 28.54 12.79 11.78
N SER A 28 27.61 13.36 11.01
CA SER A 28 26.78 12.67 10.04
C SER A 28 27.44 12.43 8.67
N MET A 29 28.69 12.85 8.50
CA MET A 29 29.38 12.73 7.22
C MET A 29 30.44 11.63 7.22
N GLY A 30 30.05 10.44 7.56
CA GLY A 30 30.89 9.23 7.55
C GLY A 30 30.92 8.52 6.20
N SER A 31 31.01 9.20 5.08
CA SER A 31 31.26 8.50 3.82
C SER A 31 32.59 8.95 3.22
N SER A 32 33.41 7.96 2.87
CA SER A 32 34.72 8.10 2.21
C SER A 32 34.65 8.73 0.82
N ASP A 33 33.47 9.10 0.34
CA ASP A 33 33.25 9.53 -1.03
C ASP A 33 33.40 11.03 -1.24
N TYR A 34 33.63 11.79 -0.17
CA TYR A 34 33.79 13.24 -0.28
C TYR A 34 35.23 13.65 0.02
N ALA A 35 35.93 14.11 -1.00
CA ALA A 35 37.18 14.78 -0.80
C ALA A 35 36.95 16.03 0.08
N ALA A 36 37.84 16.25 1.07
CA ALA A 36 37.75 17.41 1.95
C ALA A 36 37.63 18.71 1.12
N GLY A 37 36.65 19.51 1.45
CA GLY A 37 36.38 20.79 0.76
C GLY A 37 35.37 20.76 -0.39
N GLN A 38 34.76 19.63 -0.69
CA GLN A 38 33.67 19.59 -1.68
C GLN A 38 32.32 19.84 -1.02
N THR A 39 31.56 20.76 -1.59
CA THR A 39 30.17 21.05 -1.23
C THR A 39 29.23 20.43 -2.25
N ARG A 40 28.08 20.00 -1.83
CA ARG A 40 27.09 19.38 -2.71
C ARG A 40 25.71 19.95 -2.44
N VAL A 41 24.93 20.14 -3.50
CA VAL A 41 23.51 20.39 -3.45
C VAL A 41 22.79 19.27 -4.17
N ASN A 42 21.75 18.74 -3.53
CA ASN A 42 20.82 17.75 -4.10
C ASN A 42 19.41 18.31 -4.06
N GLU A 43 18.73 18.26 -5.19
CA GLU A 43 17.30 18.56 -5.28
C GLU A 43 16.55 17.30 -5.72
N TYR A 44 15.45 16.97 -5.02
CA TYR A 44 14.60 15.84 -5.33
C TYR A 44 13.17 16.32 -5.57
N VAL A 45 12.61 15.95 -6.71
CA VAL A 45 11.20 16.14 -7.00
C VAL A 45 10.54 14.76 -7.09
N TYR A 46 9.59 14.51 -6.20
CA TYR A 46 8.82 13.29 -6.14
C TYR A 46 7.37 13.58 -6.48
N LYS A 47 6.85 12.89 -7.48
CA LYS A 47 5.47 13.02 -7.91
C LYS A 47 4.79 11.66 -7.86
N GLU A 48 3.71 11.58 -7.12
CA GLU A 48 2.89 10.39 -6.98
C GLU A 48 1.47 10.65 -7.48
N ASN A 49 0.97 9.75 -8.32
CA ASN A 49 -0.41 9.75 -8.76
C ASN A 49 -1.04 8.41 -8.41
N TYR A 50 -2.14 8.46 -7.68
CA TYR A 50 -2.94 7.30 -7.35
C TYR A 50 -4.36 7.46 -7.88
N TYR A 51 -4.81 6.47 -8.64
CA TYR A 51 -6.15 6.38 -9.17
C TYR A 51 -6.79 5.09 -8.71
N ALA A 52 -8.02 5.18 -8.21
CA ALA A 52 -8.80 4.02 -7.81
C ALA A 52 -10.22 4.13 -8.38
N THR A 53 -10.70 3.05 -8.95
CA THR A 53 -12.06 2.91 -9.46
C THR A 53 -12.69 1.67 -8.86
N ASN A 54 -13.88 1.82 -8.27
CA ASN A 54 -14.67 0.73 -7.74
C ASN A 54 -16.09 0.83 -8.30
N ILE A 55 -16.55 -0.23 -8.95
CA ILE A 55 -17.90 -0.35 -9.48
C ILE A 55 -18.46 -1.66 -8.95
N TYR A 56 -19.57 -1.60 -8.25
CA TYR A 56 -20.22 -2.80 -7.73
C TYR A 56 -21.74 -2.62 -7.68
N SER A 57 -22.43 -3.75 -7.67
CA SER A 57 -23.86 -3.82 -7.45
C SER A 57 -24.18 -4.97 -6.52
N ASP A 58 -25.19 -4.83 -5.72
CA ASP A 58 -25.71 -5.90 -4.88
C ASP A 58 -27.23 -6.04 -5.04
N TYR A 59 -27.68 -7.27 -4.84
CA TYR A 59 -29.07 -7.64 -4.84
C TYR A 59 -29.37 -8.49 -3.61
N SER A 60 -30.43 -8.15 -2.88
CA SER A 60 -30.89 -8.87 -1.70
C SER A 60 -32.32 -9.31 -1.88
N HIS A 61 -32.62 -10.55 -1.53
CA HIS A 61 -33.96 -11.10 -1.58
C HIS A 61 -34.21 -12.02 -0.38
N SER A 62 -35.43 -11.92 0.18
CA SER A 62 -35.86 -12.75 1.29
C SER A 62 -37.19 -13.43 0.95
N PHE A 63 -37.29 -14.72 1.21
CA PHE A 63 -38.53 -15.47 1.09
C PHE A 63 -38.65 -16.48 2.27
N GLY A 64 -39.68 -16.30 3.06
CA GLY A 64 -39.80 -17.03 4.33
C GLY A 64 -38.57 -16.83 5.21
N ASP A 65 -37.98 -17.92 5.65
CA ASP A 65 -36.79 -17.94 6.50
C ASP A 65 -35.46 -17.82 5.72
N HIS A 66 -35.53 -17.75 4.39
CA HIS A 66 -34.37 -17.73 3.51
C HIS A 66 -34.02 -16.27 3.13
N ASN A 67 -32.79 -15.87 3.42
CA ASN A 67 -32.28 -14.57 3.06
C ASN A 67 -31.01 -14.73 2.21
N PHE A 68 -31.01 -14.12 1.03
CA PHE A 68 -29.89 -14.13 0.09
C PHE A 68 -29.41 -12.70 -0.16
N LYS A 69 -28.13 -12.54 -0.24
CA LYS A 69 -27.51 -11.32 -0.77
C LYS A 69 -26.38 -11.72 -1.71
N ILE A 70 -26.46 -11.26 -2.95
CA ILE A 70 -25.42 -11.45 -3.96
C ILE A 70 -24.83 -10.07 -4.27
N MET A 71 -23.51 -10.02 -4.33
CA MET A 71 -22.78 -8.81 -4.73
C MET A 71 -21.75 -9.20 -5.79
N GLY A 72 -21.58 -8.34 -6.78
CA GLY A 72 -20.54 -8.47 -7.77
C GLY A 72 -20.00 -7.11 -8.18
N GLY A 73 -18.74 -7.06 -8.54
CA GLY A 73 -18.12 -5.81 -8.90
C GLY A 73 -16.72 -5.96 -9.51
N PHE A 74 -16.18 -4.80 -9.83
CA PHE A 74 -14.87 -4.62 -10.41
C PHE A 74 -14.14 -3.51 -9.66
N ASN A 75 -12.86 -3.72 -9.37
CA ASN A 75 -11.99 -2.67 -8.89
C ASN A 75 -10.74 -2.56 -9.76
N ALA A 76 -10.23 -1.35 -9.91
CA ALA A 76 -8.96 -1.10 -10.57
C ALA A 76 -8.23 0.02 -9.84
N GLU A 77 -6.93 -0.16 -9.67
CA GLU A 77 -6.04 0.79 -9.04
C GLU A 77 -4.80 0.98 -9.91
N LYS A 78 -4.39 2.23 -10.06
CA LYS A 78 -3.13 2.57 -10.70
C LYS A 78 -2.33 3.48 -9.78
N TYR A 79 -1.11 3.10 -9.54
CA TYR A 79 -0.12 3.85 -8.80
C TYR A 79 1.03 4.17 -9.75
N ALA A 80 1.37 5.43 -9.89
CA ALA A 80 2.44 5.90 -10.73
C ALA A 80 3.31 6.91 -9.96
N VAL A 81 4.59 6.60 -9.89
CA VAL A 81 5.61 7.44 -9.24
C VAL A 81 6.59 7.91 -10.29
N ARG A 82 6.98 9.15 -10.17
CA ARG A 82 8.09 9.73 -10.92
C ARG A 82 8.95 10.54 -9.97
N ASN A 83 10.20 10.16 -9.87
CA ASN A 83 11.19 10.94 -9.18
C ASN A 83 12.18 11.54 -10.19
N ILE A 84 12.64 12.73 -9.89
CA ILE A 84 13.74 13.39 -10.58
C ILE A 84 14.67 13.89 -9.48
N SER A 85 15.96 13.61 -9.60
CA SER A 85 16.98 14.17 -8.73
C SER A 85 18.03 14.91 -9.55
N GLY A 86 18.36 16.10 -9.08
CA GLY A 86 19.48 16.89 -9.57
C GLY A 86 20.55 16.97 -8.50
N GLN A 87 21.81 16.73 -8.87
CA GLN A 87 22.96 16.86 -7.97
C GLN A 87 24.05 17.67 -8.63
N LYS A 88 24.68 18.54 -7.85
CA LYS A 88 25.81 19.32 -8.32
C LYS A 88 26.77 19.64 -7.19
N ASP A 89 28.06 19.49 -7.45
CA ASP A 89 29.14 19.78 -6.51
C ASP A 89 29.72 21.17 -6.72
N GLY A 90 30.46 21.64 -5.73
CA GLY A 90 31.17 22.93 -5.81
C GLY A 90 30.24 24.13 -5.65
N LEU A 91 29.45 24.19 -4.58
CA LEU A 91 28.66 25.35 -4.21
C LEU A 91 29.56 26.57 -3.98
N TYR A 92 29.20 27.71 -4.53
CA TYR A 92 29.91 28.97 -4.26
C TYR A 92 29.67 29.49 -2.84
N SER A 93 28.51 29.21 -2.27
CA SER A 93 28.17 29.60 -0.90
C SER A 93 27.10 28.67 -0.30
N PRO A 94 27.26 28.26 0.95
CA PRO A 94 26.23 27.49 1.67
C PRO A 94 24.93 28.27 1.87
N SER A 95 24.98 29.61 1.80
CA SER A 95 23.82 30.48 1.94
C SER A 95 22.93 30.51 0.69
N LEU A 96 23.43 29.96 -0.43
CA LEU A 96 22.74 29.95 -1.73
C LEU A 96 22.72 28.50 -2.26
N PRO A 97 21.95 27.59 -1.66
CA PRO A 97 21.98 26.19 -1.97
C PRO A 97 21.11 25.85 -3.20
N TYR A 98 21.45 26.40 -4.35
CA TYR A 98 20.75 26.10 -5.60
C TYR A 98 21.66 25.35 -6.58
N LEU A 99 21.10 24.49 -7.43
CA LEU A 99 21.86 23.82 -8.49
C LEU A 99 22.56 24.81 -9.42
N SER A 100 21.96 25.97 -9.64
CA SER A 100 22.53 27.06 -10.48
C SER A 100 23.73 27.77 -9.85
N THR A 101 23.90 27.66 -8.52
CA THR A 101 25.01 28.27 -7.77
C THR A 101 26.16 27.33 -7.48
N ALA A 102 26.18 26.17 -8.08
CA ALA A 102 27.26 25.19 -8.00
C ALA A 102 28.03 25.10 -9.32
N SER A 103 29.33 24.80 -9.27
CA SER A 103 30.27 24.94 -10.39
C SER A 103 30.58 23.62 -11.11
N ALA A 104 30.36 22.47 -10.48
CA ALA A 104 30.68 21.20 -11.11
C ALA A 104 29.67 20.81 -12.21
N ALA A 105 29.94 19.72 -12.91
CA ALA A 105 29.02 19.17 -13.91
C ALA A 105 27.68 18.72 -13.30
N ASP A 106 26.62 18.96 -14.04
CA ASP A 106 25.26 18.55 -13.64
C ASP A 106 25.13 17.02 -13.65
N GLN A 107 24.59 16.48 -12.58
CA GLN A 107 24.20 15.08 -12.49
C GLN A 107 22.68 15.02 -12.29
N VAL A 108 21.99 14.48 -13.29
CA VAL A 108 20.53 14.36 -13.26
C VAL A 108 20.15 12.88 -13.41
N SER A 109 19.29 12.41 -12.54
CA SER A 109 18.71 11.08 -12.65
C SER A 109 17.21 11.11 -12.47
N GLY A 110 16.53 10.14 -13.02
CA GLY A 110 15.08 10.04 -12.86
C GLY A 110 14.64 8.58 -13.05
N HIS A 111 13.72 8.13 -12.21
CA HIS A 111 13.20 6.78 -12.28
C HIS A 111 11.67 6.79 -12.18
N PRO A 112 10.95 6.36 -13.22
CA PRO A 112 9.52 6.11 -13.12
C PRO A 112 9.25 4.71 -12.58
N ASP A 113 8.26 4.57 -11.71
CA ASP A 113 7.70 3.29 -11.30
C ASP A 113 6.18 3.33 -11.45
N GLU A 114 5.61 2.33 -12.09
CA GLU A 114 4.17 2.21 -12.29
C GLU A 114 3.69 0.82 -11.89
N MET A 115 2.59 0.80 -11.15
CA MET A 115 1.89 -0.41 -10.79
C MET A 115 0.41 -0.25 -11.06
N ALA A 116 -0.22 -1.26 -11.66
CA ALA A 116 -1.64 -1.34 -11.83
C ALA A 116 -2.15 -2.70 -11.33
N VAL A 117 -3.26 -2.66 -10.63
CA VAL A 117 -4.00 -3.84 -10.17
C VAL A 117 -5.44 -3.70 -10.61
N ALA A 118 -6.04 -4.77 -11.10
CA ALA A 118 -7.45 -4.80 -11.43
C ALA A 118 -8.04 -6.14 -11.01
N GLY A 119 -9.30 -6.15 -10.57
CA GLY A 119 -9.92 -7.37 -10.12
C GLY A 119 -11.44 -7.37 -10.25
N PHE A 120 -11.97 -8.54 -10.49
CA PHE A 120 -13.40 -8.83 -10.37
C PHE A 120 -13.65 -9.54 -9.06
N PHE A 121 -14.76 -9.22 -8.43
CA PHE A 121 -15.15 -9.91 -7.20
C PHE A 121 -16.62 -10.26 -7.19
N GLY A 122 -16.93 -11.36 -6.53
CA GLY A 122 -18.28 -11.80 -6.26
C GLY A 122 -18.43 -12.28 -4.83
N ARG A 123 -19.58 -12.04 -4.24
CA ARG A 123 -19.93 -12.48 -2.89
C ARG A 123 -21.35 -13.00 -2.88
N LEU A 124 -21.54 -14.14 -2.26
CA LEU A 124 -22.84 -14.71 -1.93
C LEU A 124 -22.95 -14.84 -0.41
N ASN A 125 -23.95 -14.22 0.18
CA ASN A 125 -24.35 -14.45 1.55
C ASN A 125 -25.69 -15.16 1.57
N TYR A 126 -25.79 -16.19 2.39
CA TYR A 126 -27.02 -16.92 2.65
C TYR A 126 -27.24 -17.06 4.13
N ASN A 127 -28.46 -16.76 4.57
CA ASN A 127 -28.88 -16.91 5.95
C ASN A 127 -30.24 -17.61 5.99
N TYR A 128 -30.31 -18.70 6.75
CA TYR A 128 -31.54 -19.43 6.99
C TYR A 128 -31.97 -19.28 8.44
N ALA A 129 -33.14 -18.68 8.64
CA ALA A 129 -33.82 -18.50 9.93
C ALA A 129 -32.92 -17.89 11.03
N ASP A 130 -31.88 -17.12 10.66
CA ASP A 130 -30.82 -16.64 11.55
C ASP A 130 -30.09 -17.75 12.34
N LYS A 131 -30.22 -19.00 11.90
CA LYS A 131 -29.57 -20.16 12.49
C LYS A 131 -28.32 -20.57 11.74
N TYR A 132 -28.42 -20.67 10.41
CA TYR A 132 -27.34 -21.12 9.55
C TYR A 132 -26.95 -19.99 8.61
N MET A 133 -25.68 -19.63 8.65
CA MET A 133 -25.11 -18.58 7.82
C MET A 133 -24.02 -19.17 6.95
N PHE A 134 -24.04 -18.84 5.68
CA PHE A 134 -23.02 -19.23 4.73
C PHE A 134 -22.60 -18.00 3.90
N GLU A 135 -21.29 -17.83 3.69
CA GLU A 135 -20.73 -16.84 2.81
C GLU A 135 -19.71 -17.48 1.89
N ALA A 136 -19.81 -17.18 0.60
CA ALA A 136 -18.82 -17.51 -0.40
C ALA A 136 -18.34 -16.24 -1.08
N ASN A 137 -17.02 -16.08 -1.18
CA ASN A 137 -16.41 -14.98 -1.92
C ASN A 137 -15.48 -15.56 -2.98
N ILE A 138 -15.40 -14.88 -4.10
CA ILE A 138 -14.43 -15.16 -5.15
C ILE A 138 -13.83 -13.83 -5.60
N ARG A 139 -12.51 -13.80 -5.75
CA ARG A 139 -11.79 -12.70 -6.38
C ARG A 139 -10.96 -13.22 -7.53
N TYR A 140 -10.96 -12.48 -8.62
CA TYR A 140 -10.12 -12.72 -9.78
C TYR A 140 -9.29 -11.47 -10.02
N ASP A 141 -8.07 -11.46 -9.48
CA ASP A 141 -7.22 -10.28 -9.42
C ASP A 141 -6.02 -10.42 -10.36
N GLY A 142 -5.71 -9.34 -11.06
CA GLY A 142 -4.56 -9.21 -11.93
C GLY A 142 -3.65 -8.07 -11.53
N SER A 143 -2.34 -8.25 -11.68
CA SER A 143 -1.33 -7.24 -11.39
C SER A 143 -0.35 -7.07 -12.54
N SER A 144 0.02 -5.81 -12.84
CA SER A 144 1.01 -5.47 -13.85
C SER A 144 2.43 -5.91 -13.49
N ARG A 145 2.69 -6.22 -12.21
CA ARG A 145 4.01 -6.69 -11.75
C ARG A 145 4.35 -8.10 -12.20
N PHE A 146 3.35 -8.91 -12.55
CA PHE A 146 3.58 -10.26 -13.03
C PHE A 146 3.67 -10.28 -14.56
N VAL A 147 4.59 -11.07 -15.08
CA VAL A 147 4.87 -11.18 -16.52
C VAL A 147 4.21 -12.45 -17.11
N GLY A 148 3.69 -12.34 -18.34
CA GLY A 148 3.13 -13.47 -19.09
C GLY A 148 1.77 -13.95 -18.55
N GLY A 149 1.49 -15.23 -18.71
CA GLY A 149 0.21 -15.85 -18.34
C GLY A 149 -0.11 -15.95 -16.84
N LYS A 150 0.80 -15.47 -15.97
CA LYS A 150 0.64 -15.51 -14.50
C LYS A 150 0.14 -14.19 -13.89
N ARG A 151 -0.35 -13.29 -14.73
CA ARG A 151 -0.84 -11.98 -14.26
C ARG A 151 -2.11 -12.05 -13.42
N TRP A 152 -2.93 -13.06 -13.66
CA TRP A 152 -4.24 -13.22 -13.05
C TRP A 152 -4.25 -14.43 -12.12
N GLY A 153 -4.87 -14.24 -10.95
CA GLY A 153 -5.07 -15.29 -9.96
C GLY A 153 -6.50 -15.29 -9.43
N THR A 154 -6.99 -16.46 -9.06
CA THR A 154 -8.31 -16.65 -8.46
C THR A 154 -8.14 -16.95 -6.98
N PHE A 155 -8.88 -16.25 -6.13
CA PHE A 155 -8.79 -16.33 -4.68
C PHE A 155 -10.18 -16.58 -4.09
N PRO A 156 -10.58 -17.86 -3.92
CA PRO A 156 -11.84 -18.21 -3.29
C PRO A 156 -11.74 -18.16 -1.77
N SER A 157 -12.85 -17.84 -1.11
CA SER A 157 -13.00 -18.01 0.34
C SER A 157 -14.43 -18.37 0.71
N PHE A 158 -14.57 -19.15 1.76
CA PHE A 158 -15.84 -19.64 2.27
C PHE A 158 -15.88 -19.48 3.78
N SER A 159 -17.05 -19.14 4.31
CA SER A 159 -17.29 -19.19 5.74
C SER A 159 -18.67 -19.75 6.04
N GLY A 160 -18.77 -20.45 7.14
CA GLY A 160 -20.01 -20.99 7.66
C GLY A 160 -20.20 -20.60 9.12
N GLY A 161 -21.43 -20.37 9.51
CA GLY A 161 -21.81 -20.04 10.88
C GLY A 161 -23.06 -20.77 11.30
N TRP A 162 -23.07 -21.26 12.53
CA TRP A 162 -24.21 -21.86 13.17
C TRP A 162 -24.54 -21.14 14.47
N ASN A 163 -25.75 -20.63 14.56
CA ASN A 163 -26.25 -19.96 15.75
C ASN A 163 -27.00 -20.98 16.62
N ILE A 164 -26.30 -21.65 17.50
CA ILE A 164 -26.80 -22.72 18.37
C ILE A 164 -27.88 -22.19 19.32
N ALA A 165 -27.75 -20.94 19.76
CA ALA A 165 -28.73 -20.31 20.66
C ALA A 165 -30.13 -20.19 20.05
N ARG A 166 -30.25 -20.22 18.70
CA ARG A 166 -31.53 -20.19 18.00
C ARG A 166 -32.14 -21.56 17.71
N GLU A 167 -31.53 -22.64 18.20
CA GLU A 167 -32.05 -23.99 18.00
C GLU A 167 -33.06 -24.35 19.07
N LYS A 168 -34.13 -25.06 18.66
CA LYS A 168 -35.20 -25.50 19.57
C LYS A 168 -34.72 -26.37 20.72
N PHE A 169 -33.63 -27.15 20.52
CA PHE A 169 -33.05 -27.95 21.59
C PHE A 169 -32.35 -27.09 22.65
N PHE A 170 -31.72 -25.95 22.20
CA PHE A 170 -31.03 -25.06 23.12
C PHE A 170 -32.01 -24.27 24.01
N GLU A 171 -33.16 -23.87 23.49
CA GLU A 171 -34.22 -23.22 24.26
C GLU A 171 -34.73 -24.03 25.47
N LYS A 172 -34.62 -25.36 25.39
CA LYS A 172 -35.04 -26.27 26.44
C LYS A 172 -34.02 -26.47 27.57
N ILE A 173 -32.81 -25.91 27.43
CA ILE A 173 -31.73 -26.05 28.41
C ILE A 173 -31.82 -24.88 29.39
N SER A 174 -31.70 -25.14 30.70
CA SER A 174 -31.76 -24.11 31.75
C SER A 174 -30.76 -22.97 31.57
N VAL A 175 -29.66 -23.19 30.84
CA VAL A 175 -28.64 -22.21 30.52
C VAL A 175 -29.11 -21.21 29.46
N ALA A 176 -30.14 -21.51 28.69
CA ALA A 176 -30.68 -20.63 27.65
C ALA A 176 -31.19 -19.27 28.19
N THR A 177 -31.59 -19.22 29.45
CA THR A 177 -31.99 -17.95 30.11
C THR A 177 -30.82 -16.99 30.34
N THR A 178 -29.60 -17.53 30.41
CA THR A 178 -28.38 -16.72 30.68
C THR A 178 -27.55 -16.51 29.40
N ILE A 179 -27.51 -17.51 28.52
CA ILE A 179 -26.74 -17.44 27.25
C ILE A 179 -27.70 -17.17 26.10
N THR A 180 -27.81 -15.91 25.70
CA THR A 180 -28.70 -15.46 24.61
C THR A 180 -28.05 -15.55 23.23
N ASN A 181 -26.75 -15.72 23.15
CA ASN A 181 -26.01 -15.80 21.89
C ASN A 181 -24.87 -16.82 21.98
N LEU A 182 -24.98 -17.91 21.23
CA LEU A 182 -23.97 -18.94 21.10
C LEU A 182 -23.82 -19.27 19.62
N LYS A 183 -22.67 -18.88 19.02
CA LYS A 183 -22.38 -19.08 17.59
C LYS A 183 -21.08 -19.82 17.40
N LEU A 184 -21.12 -20.86 16.57
CA LEU A 184 -19.95 -21.52 16.03
C LEU A 184 -19.68 -21.00 14.61
N ARG A 185 -18.41 -20.70 14.30
CA ARG A 185 -18.01 -20.21 12.97
C ARG A 185 -16.74 -20.92 12.51
N GLY A 186 -16.67 -21.18 11.21
CA GLY A 186 -15.48 -21.67 10.53
C GLY A 186 -15.29 -20.92 9.20
N SER A 187 -14.05 -20.72 8.80
CA SER A 187 -13.72 -20.09 7.52
C SER A 187 -12.47 -20.70 6.91
N TRP A 188 -12.44 -20.71 5.59
CA TRP A 188 -11.28 -21.09 4.79
C TRP A 188 -11.16 -20.14 3.62
N GLY A 189 -9.92 -19.84 3.17
CA GLY A 189 -9.71 -18.99 2.01
C GLY A 189 -8.28 -18.97 1.54
N GLU A 190 -8.11 -18.61 0.28
CA GLU A 190 -6.83 -18.38 -0.36
C GLU A 190 -6.58 -16.89 -0.53
N LEU A 191 -5.34 -16.45 -0.30
CA LEU A 191 -4.91 -15.07 -0.45
C LEU A 191 -3.79 -14.98 -1.46
N GLY A 192 -3.87 -13.98 -2.33
CA GLY A 192 -2.80 -13.63 -3.26
C GLY A 192 -1.83 -12.62 -2.65
N ASN A 193 -0.54 -12.79 -2.92
CA ASN A 193 0.48 -11.81 -2.58
C ASN A 193 0.98 -11.15 -3.87
N THR A 194 0.84 -9.83 -3.97
CA THR A 194 1.34 -9.03 -5.09
C THR A 194 2.74 -8.45 -4.86
N ARG A 195 3.33 -8.69 -3.68
CA ARG A 195 4.70 -8.26 -3.38
C ARG A 195 5.67 -9.28 -3.99
N LEU A 196 6.42 -8.85 -4.97
CA LEU A 196 7.62 -9.57 -5.37
C LEU A 196 8.70 -9.24 -4.33
N ASN A 197 9.20 -10.26 -3.64
CA ASN A 197 10.43 -10.10 -2.87
C ASN A 197 11.54 -9.89 -3.91
N SER A 198 12.06 -8.66 -3.96
CA SER A 198 13.28 -8.31 -4.70
C SER A 198 14.49 -8.68 -3.89
#